data_60b3dc2a3ca0a85ced2c33835a999f64
#
_entry.id   60b3dc2a3ca0a85ced2c33835a999f64
#
_cell.length_a   1.000
_cell.length_b   1.000
_cell.length_c   1.000
_cell.angle_alpha   90.00
_cell.angle_beta   90.00
_cell.angle_gamma   90.00
#
_symmetry.space_group_name_H-M   'P 1'
#
loop_
_entity.id
_entity.type
_entity.pdbx_description
1 polymer ?
#
loop_
_entity_poly.entity_id
_entity_poly.type
_entity_poly.pdbx_seq_one_letter_code
_entity_poly.pdbx_strand_id
1 'polypeptide(L)'
;MGISTSDKPYMTRVEEAEADKFMRAAVAKAQDAQFVKRPAARREMAHWNEWRDLAEQIRQHVIKSLPDYLEEFSNNVERQGGHVFFAQTEEEARNFIKELAIEKQAKKIVKSKSMVTTEIDLDKTLLTIPGTSLLESDLAEFILQKGNWDEPTHIVFPTLHKNRDQIQKEFQKLGYDGDNNPQHEARFVRGYLRKYFMQADFGITGCNFAIASNGMINLDTNEGNADLTMAIPKTQVVVMGMERLVPTMKEAEVLDNMLARSAVGQKLTTYCTFTGKQVAGEVDGPEDFWVVVLDNGRSDALGTEFEPILQCIRCGVCMNVCPVYRHIGGQGYGSIYPGPLGEVLSPILGGYEKFEELPYACSLCGACTETCPVRIPLHSLIRKHRIVEMDNKHMDKSMTNLILKVIGIGIGTGSPFLFQSALTFAHPGAGMFAKQMAPGDVEGIYEGGKINHVPKITPKLIHDWVDSRDVPMPSKKKVSNLKPTVFAKPPIPRLFPAPPTASSGEVWKAKPITSPPQFWVFLSPRLVHVVKEKSWFRSILSFKVTLPAILFLSGVSVTIPVALS
;
A
#
# COMPACT_ATOMS: atom_id res chain seq x y z
N MET A 1 11.03 1.72 -14.89
CA MET A 1 11.46 1.22 -13.58
C MET A 1 11.04 -0.21 -13.34
N GLY A 2 9.91 -0.72 -13.55
CA GLY A 2 9.48 -2.04 -13.16
C GLY A 2 9.48 -2.23 -11.64
N ILE A 3 9.28 -3.46 -11.16
CA ILE A 3 9.23 -3.75 -9.73
C ILE A 3 10.57 -3.49 -9.02
N SER A 4 11.71 -3.74 -9.70
CA SER A 4 13.04 -3.36 -9.24
C SER A 4 13.40 -1.96 -9.72
N THR A 5 13.82 -1.10 -8.79
CA THR A 5 14.18 0.30 -9.11
C THR A 5 15.69 0.45 -9.34
N SER A 6 16.50 -0.52 -8.97
CA SER A 6 17.95 -0.44 -9.05
C SER A 6 18.60 -1.81 -9.29
N ASP A 7 19.64 -1.84 -10.12
CA ASP A 7 20.48 -3.02 -10.33
C ASP A 7 21.69 -3.07 -9.37
N LYS A 8 21.83 -2.07 -8.49
CA LYS A 8 22.92 -2.03 -7.51
C LYS A 8 22.73 -3.10 -6.43
N PRO A 9 23.81 -3.69 -5.91
CA PRO A 9 23.74 -4.58 -4.75
C PRO A 9 23.05 -3.91 -3.55
N TYR A 10 22.34 -4.69 -2.74
CA TYR A 10 21.56 -4.19 -1.61
C TYR A 10 22.42 -3.34 -0.65
N MET A 11 23.59 -3.83 -0.23
CA MET A 11 24.45 -3.11 0.70
C MET A 11 24.94 -1.77 0.13
N THR A 12 25.25 -1.70 -1.17
CA THR A 12 25.62 -0.42 -1.82
C THR A 12 24.49 0.59 -1.75
N ARG A 13 23.23 0.15 -1.97
CA ARG A 13 22.05 1.02 -1.84
C ARG A 13 21.84 1.50 -0.41
N VAL A 14 22.06 0.62 0.56
CA VAL A 14 21.99 0.97 1.98
C VAL A 14 23.03 2.02 2.35
N GLU A 15 24.30 1.82 1.95
CA GLU A 15 25.39 2.77 2.20
C GLU A 15 25.11 4.15 1.56
N GLU A 16 24.64 4.17 0.31
CA GLU A 16 24.25 5.41 -0.36
C GLU A 16 23.09 6.12 0.36
N ALA A 17 22.07 5.37 0.79
CA ALA A 17 20.92 5.89 1.52
C ALA A 17 21.30 6.41 2.92
N GLU A 18 22.20 5.73 3.62
CA GLU A 18 22.72 6.19 4.92
C GLU A 18 23.59 7.44 4.80
N ALA A 19 24.30 7.59 3.70
CA ALA A 19 25.09 8.79 3.42
C ALA A 19 24.20 10.02 3.11
N ASP A 20 22.97 9.83 2.63
CA ASP A 20 22.03 10.93 2.35
C ASP A 20 21.37 11.46 3.63
N LYS A 21 22.07 12.39 4.29
CA LYS A 21 21.61 13.03 5.52
C LYS A 21 20.30 13.80 5.33
N PHE A 22 20.06 14.36 4.14
CA PHE A 22 18.84 15.13 3.88
C PHE A 22 17.64 14.20 3.79
N MET A 23 17.71 13.14 2.98
CA MET A 23 16.66 12.14 2.83
C MET A 23 16.33 11.52 4.19
N ARG A 24 17.33 11.10 4.97
CA ARG A 24 17.14 10.53 6.31
C ARG A 24 16.41 11.49 7.26
N ALA A 25 16.81 12.76 7.29
CA ALA A 25 16.16 13.78 8.11
C ALA A 25 14.71 14.03 7.65
N ALA A 26 14.44 14.04 6.35
CA ALA A 26 13.11 14.22 5.79
C ALA A 26 12.19 13.04 6.12
N VAL A 27 12.66 11.81 5.96
CA VAL A 27 11.93 10.58 6.33
C VAL A 27 11.63 10.57 7.83
N ALA A 28 12.61 10.84 8.67
CA ALA A 28 12.44 10.91 10.12
C ALA A 28 11.38 11.95 10.52
N LYS A 29 11.46 13.16 9.96
CA LYS A 29 10.48 14.22 10.20
C LYS A 29 9.06 13.83 9.76
N ALA A 30 8.94 13.16 8.60
CA ALA A 30 7.65 12.67 8.12
C ALA A 30 7.05 11.63 9.07
N GLN A 31 7.85 10.66 9.51
CA GLN A 31 7.41 9.66 10.50
C GLN A 31 6.99 10.32 11.82
N ASP A 32 7.79 11.23 12.37
CA ASP A 32 7.49 11.92 13.63
C ASP A 32 6.17 12.69 13.55
N ALA A 33 5.91 13.38 12.43
CA ALA A 33 4.62 14.02 12.18
C ALA A 33 3.45 13.02 12.18
N GLN A 34 3.65 11.82 11.62
CA GLN A 34 2.63 10.79 11.60
C GLN A 34 2.42 10.13 12.96
N PHE A 35 3.43 10.03 13.81
CA PHE A 35 3.27 9.55 15.19
C PHE A 35 2.33 10.43 16.01
N VAL A 36 2.21 11.71 15.68
CA VAL A 36 1.27 12.65 16.35
C VAL A 36 -0.12 12.61 15.71
N LYS A 37 -0.18 12.73 14.38
CA LYS A 37 -1.44 12.91 13.63
C LYS A 37 -2.33 11.67 13.65
N ARG A 38 -1.76 10.49 13.40
CA ARG A 38 -2.52 9.24 13.29
C ARG A 38 -3.25 8.83 14.57
N PRO A 39 -2.62 8.85 15.77
CA PRO A 39 -3.35 8.56 17.00
C PRO A 39 -4.50 9.54 17.26
N ALA A 40 -4.35 10.82 16.90
CA ALA A 40 -5.44 11.78 17.01
C ALA A 40 -6.64 11.41 16.12
N ALA A 41 -6.40 11.16 14.84
CA ALA A 41 -7.44 10.77 13.88
C ALA A 41 -8.13 9.44 14.25
N ARG A 42 -7.39 8.49 14.86
CA ARG A 42 -7.94 7.22 15.34
C ARG A 42 -8.84 7.41 16.56
N ARG A 43 -8.45 8.26 17.52
CA ARG A 43 -9.30 8.56 18.71
C ARG A 43 -10.62 9.19 18.32
N GLU A 44 -10.64 10.06 17.31
CA GLU A 44 -11.87 10.67 16.81
C GLU A 44 -12.83 9.66 16.18
N MET A 45 -12.33 8.56 15.62
CA MET A 45 -13.15 7.54 14.98
C MET A 45 -13.90 6.66 15.99
N ALA A 46 -13.47 6.59 17.24
CA ALA A 46 -13.91 5.64 18.25
C ALA A 46 -13.82 4.16 17.78
N HIS A 47 -13.79 3.23 18.66
CA HIS A 47 -13.81 1.78 18.33
C HIS A 47 -12.83 1.35 17.22
N TRP A 48 -11.65 1.98 17.13
CA TRP A 48 -10.68 1.75 16.07
C TRP A 48 -10.35 0.27 15.83
N ASN A 49 -10.27 -0.54 16.87
CA ASN A 49 -9.98 -1.96 16.71
C ASN A 49 -11.14 -2.74 16.08
N GLU A 50 -12.38 -2.39 16.38
CA GLU A 50 -13.56 -2.98 15.74
C GLU A 50 -13.60 -2.65 14.22
N TRP A 51 -13.23 -1.41 13.86
CA TRP A 51 -13.07 -1.03 12.45
C TRP A 51 -11.96 -1.84 11.76
N ARG A 52 -10.85 -2.10 12.44
CA ARG A 52 -9.78 -2.96 11.92
C ARG A 52 -10.25 -4.39 11.73
N ASP A 53 -11.02 -4.92 12.67
CA ASP A 53 -11.58 -6.27 12.59
C ASP A 53 -12.56 -6.37 11.39
N LEU A 54 -13.38 -5.34 11.19
CA LEU A 54 -14.28 -5.29 10.04
C LEU A 54 -13.51 -5.18 8.71
N ALA A 55 -12.51 -4.31 8.65
CA ALA A 55 -11.70 -4.14 7.44
C ALA A 55 -10.90 -5.42 7.09
N GLU A 56 -10.38 -6.13 8.10
CA GLU A 56 -9.76 -7.45 7.93
C GLU A 56 -10.76 -8.46 7.35
N GLN A 57 -11.96 -8.55 7.95
CA GLN A 57 -13.00 -9.47 7.50
C GLN A 57 -13.43 -9.21 6.05
N ILE A 58 -13.63 -7.94 5.67
CA ILE A 58 -13.93 -7.54 4.30
C ILE A 58 -12.84 -8.06 3.35
N ARG A 59 -11.58 -7.77 3.66
CA ARG A 59 -10.47 -8.15 2.79
C ARG A 59 -10.28 -9.66 2.72
N GLN A 60 -10.37 -10.37 3.84
CA GLN A 60 -10.30 -11.84 3.86
C GLN A 60 -11.44 -12.48 3.06
N HIS A 61 -12.65 -11.95 3.20
CA HIS A 61 -13.80 -12.45 2.45
C HIS A 61 -13.60 -12.33 0.94
N VAL A 62 -13.16 -11.15 0.49
CA VAL A 62 -12.86 -10.91 -0.94
C VAL A 62 -11.78 -11.85 -1.46
N ILE A 63 -10.66 -11.99 -0.74
CA ILE A 63 -9.55 -12.83 -1.21
C ILE A 63 -9.97 -14.31 -1.29
N LYS A 64 -10.78 -14.79 -0.36
CA LYS A 64 -11.29 -16.18 -0.39
C LYS A 64 -12.28 -16.46 -1.52
N SER A 65 -12.97 -15.44 -2.01
CA SER A 65 -13.97 -15.54 -3.08
C SER A 65 -13.55 -14.72 -4.31
N LEU A 66 -12.24 -14.56 -4.50
CA LEU A 66 -11.69 -13.66 -5.51
C LEU A 66 -12.16 -13.98 -6.94
N PRO A 67 -12.21 -15.24 -7.39
CA PRO A 67 -12.71 -15.58 -8.73
C PRO A 67 -14.16 -15.12 -8.95
N ASP A 68 -15.04 -15.35 -7.97
CA ASP A 68 -16.45 -14.98 -8.06
C ASP A 68 -16.62 -13.46 -8.18
N TYR A 69 -15.85 -12.68 -7.38
CA TYR A 69 -15.88 -11.23 -7.44
C TYR A 69 -15.24 -10.66 -8.71
N LEU A 70 -14.22 -11.33 -9.27
CA LEU A 70 -13.65 -10.95 -10.57
C LEU A 70 -14.67 -11.14 -11.70
N GLU A 71 -15.39 -12.25 -11.69
CA GLU A 71 -16.47 -12.54 -12.65
C GLU A 71 -17.62 -11.53 -12.49
N GLU A 72 -18.09 -11.27 -11.27
CA GLU A 72 -19.15 -10.31 -11.01
C GLU A 72 -18.75 -8.90 -11.47
N PHE A 73 -17.52 -8.47 -11.15
CA PHE A 73 -17.00 -7.17 -11.54
C PHE A 73 -16.92 -7.03 -13.07
N SER A 74 -16.31 -7.99 -13.76
CA SER A 74 -16.15 -7.93 -15.22
C SER A 74 -17.49 -7.89 -15.92
N ASN A 75 -18.44 -8.75 -15.51
CA ASN A 75 -19.79 -8.76 -16.04
C ASN A 75 -20.52 -7.41 -15.85
N ASN A 76 -20.28 -6.74 -14.72
CA ASN A 76 -20.88 -5.44 -14.44
C ASN A 76 -20.25 -4.30 -15.24
N VAL A 77 -18.91 -4.30 -15.42
CA VAL A 77 -18.21 -3.36 -16.30
C VAL A 77 -18.70 -3.50 -17.75
N GLU A 78 -18.77 -4.72 -18.26
CA GLU A 78 -19.21 -5.02 -19.64
C GLU A 78 -20.68 -4.65 -19.87
N ARG A 79 -21.54 -4.91 -18.86
CA ARG A 79 -22.96 -4.51 -18.92
C ARG A 79 -23.14 -3.00 -19.07
N GLN A 80 -22.22 -2.21 -18.52
CA GLN A 80 -22.20 -0.76 -18.68
C GLN A 80 -21.55 -0.32 -20.00
N GLY A 81 -21.05 -1.25 -20.81
CA GLY A 81 -20.37 -1.00 -22.08
C GLY A 81 -18.90 -0.64 -21.93
N GLY A 82 -18.29 -0.90 -20.78
CA GLY A 82 -16.83 -0.92 -20.59
C GLY A 82 -16.24 -2.25 -21.00
N HIS A 83 -14.93 -2.40 -20.84
CA HIS A 83 -14.17 -3.57 -21.23
C HIS A 83 -13.23 -4.00 -20.10
N VAL A 84 -13.02 -5.31 -19.94
CA VAL A 84 -12.08 -5.86 -18.98
C VAL A 84 -11.06 -6.74 -19.71
N PHE A 85 -9.79 -6.53 -19.39
CA PHE A 85 -8.69 -7.36 -19.87
C PHE A 85 -7.95 -7.97 -18.68
N PHE A 86 -7.81 -9.30 -18.66
CA PHE A 86 -7.07 -10.02 -17.64
C PHE A 86 -5.66 -10.30 -18.15
N ALA A 87 -4.65 -9.73 -17.47
CA ALA A 87 -3.24 -9.93 -17.78
C ALA A 87 -2.60 -10.85 -16.72
N GLN A 88 -2.00 -11.94 -17.16
CA GLN A 88 -1.26 -12.84 -16.28
C GLN A 88 0.10 -12.27 -15.89
N THR A 89 0.74 -11.55 -16.82
CA THR A 89 2.09 -11.02 -16.67
C THR A 89 2.15 -9.52 -16.89
N GLU A 90 3.22 -8.90 -16.41
CA GLU A 90 3.52 -7.49 -16.68
C GLU A 90 3.65 -7.20 -18.17
N GLU A 91 4.19 -8.15 -18.94
CA GLU A 91 4.39 -8.01 -20.38
C GLU A 91 3.06 -8.00 -21.14
N GLU A 92 2.14 -8.91 -20.81
CA GLU A 92 0.79 -8.92 -21.38
C GLU A 92 0.05 -7.61 -21.14
N ALA A 93 0.10 -7.11 -19.90
CA ALA A 93 -0.53 -5.84 -19.55
C ALA A 93 0.05 -4.66 -20.35
N ARG A 94 1.39 -4.59 -20.43
CA ARG A 94 2.08 -3.51 -21.18
C ARG A 94 1.74 -3.55 -22.67
N ASN A 95 1.81 -4.74 -23.28
CA ASN A 95 1.57 -4.91 -24.70
C ASN A 95 0.13 -4.57 -25.05
N PHE A 96 -0.83 -5.07 -24.28
CA PHE A 96 -2.24 -4.73 -24.46
C PHE A 96 -2.48 -3.22 -24.41
N ILE A 97 -1.99 -2.53 -23.36
CA ILE A 97 -2.20 -1.08 -23.22
C ILE A 97 -1.50 -0.30 -24.33
N LYS A 98 -0.30 -0.75 -24.76
CA LYS A 98 0.42 -0.14 -25.88
C LYS A 98 -0.34 -0.30 -27.20
N GLU A 99 -0.84 -1.50 -27.48
CA GLU A 99 -1.63 -1.78 -28.69
C GLU A 99 -2.91 -0.96 -28.71
N LEU A 100 -3.61 -0.87 -27.59
CA LEU A 100 -4.78 -0.04 -27.42
C LEU A 100 -4.46 1.44 -27.66
N ALA A 101 -3.36 1.95 -27.11
CA ALA A 101 -2.94 3.34 -27.33
C ALA A 101 -2.61 3.61 -28.81
N ILE A 102 -2.03 2.66 -29.52
CA ILE A 102 -1.76 2.74 -30.97
C ILE A 102 -3.09 2.72 -31.74
N GLU A 103 -4.00 1.80 -31.43
CA GLU A 103 -5.33 1.69 -32.07
C GLU A 103 -6.13 3.00 -31.92
N LYS A 104 -6.14 3.56 -30.71
CA LYS A 104 -6.81 4.84 -30.41
C LYS A 104 -6.04 6.07 -30.89
N GLN A 105 -4.88 5.88 -31.52
CA GLN A 105 -4.00 6.95 -32.03
C GLN A 105 -3.61 7.95 -30.91
N ALA A 106 -3.37 7.47 -29.71
CA ALA A 106 -3.04 8.27 -28.55
C ALA A 106 -1.77 9.11 -28.78
N LYS A 107 -1.88 10.43 -28.67
CA LYS A 107 -0.74 11.37 -28.81
C LYS A 107 -0.37 12.03 -27.49
N LYS A 108 -1.37 12.30 -26.65
CA LYS A 108 -1.19 12.96 -25.36
C LYS A 108 -1.82 12.12 -24.26
N ILE A 109 -0.99 11.38 -23.57
CA ILE A 109 -1.36 10.52 -22.47
C ILE A 109 -1.17 11.27 -21.17
N VAL A 110 -2.20 11.34 -20.33
CA VAL A 110 -2.09 11.77 -18.94
C VAL A 110 -2.26 10.56 -18.04
N LYS A 111 -1.39 10.47 -17.03
CA LYS A 111 -1.41 9.35 -16.09
C LYS A 111 -1.45 9.88 -14.66
N SER A 112 -2.35 9.36 -13.83
CA SER A 112 -2.29 9.59 -12.39
C SER A 112 -1.41 8.55 -11.73
N LYS A 113 -0.82 8.93 -10.58
CA LYS A 113 0.06 8.04 -9.81
C LYS A 113 -0.59 6.68 -9.58
N SER A 114 0.10 5.63 -9.98
CA SER A 114 -0.31 4.26 -9.75
C SER A 114 0.90 3.35 -9.56
N MET A 115 0.96 2.70 -8.39
CA MET A 115 2.03 1.75 -8.09
C MET A 115 2.03 0.55 -9.06
N VAL A 116 0.85 0.14 -9.53
CA VAL A 116 0.72 -1.00 -10.45
C VAL A 116 1.23 -0.64 -11.85
N THR A 117 1.01 0.59 -12.33
CA THR A 117 1.57 1.02 -13.62
C THR A 117 3.08 1.16 -13.57
N THR A 118 3.63 1.57 -12.42
CA THR A 118 5.09 1.61 -12.20
C THR A 118 5.67 0.20 -12.07
N GLU A 119 4.95 -0.73 -11.42
CA GLU A 119 5.32 -2.15 -11.29
C GLU A 119 5.61 -2.78 -12.66
N ILE A 120 4.76 -2.50 -13.64
CA ILE A 120 4.88 -3.04 -14.99
C ILE A 120 5.72 -2.17 -15.94
N ASP A 121 6.39 -1.12 -15.47
CA ASP A 121 7.19 -0.18 -16.28
C ASP A 121 6.44 0.38 -17.51
N LEU A 122 5.16 0.71 -17.30
CA LEU A 122 4.24 1.10 -18.38
C LEU A 122 4.70 2.37 -19.11
N ASP A 123 5.27 3.32 -18.38
CA ASP A 123 5.64 4.63 -18.89
C ASP A 123 6.71 4.52 -19.98
N LYS A 124 7.75 3.72 -19.74
CA LYS A 124 8.78 3.46 -20.75
C LYS A 124 8.19 2.80 -21.99
N THR A 125 7.27 1.86 -21.78
CA THR A 125 6.62 1.16 -22.90
C THR A 125 5.81 2.10 -23.76
N LEU A 126 5.01 2.99 -23.17
CA LEU A 126 4.19 3.95 -23.93
C LEU A 126 5.04 5.02 -24.64
N LEU A 127 6.14 5.44 -24.03
CA LEU A 127 7.07 6.39 -24.64
C LEU A 127 7.83 5.81 -25.86
N THR A 128 7.74 4.50 -26.12
CA THR A 128 8.25 3.90 -27.37
C THR A 128 7.33 4.14 -28.57
N ILE A 129 6.09 4.61 -28.36
CA ILE A 129 5.14 4.90 -29.44
C ILE A 129 5.54 6.22 -30.12
N PRO A 130 5.82 6.24 -31.43
CA PRO A 130 6.25 7.45 -32.10
C PRO A 130 5.22 8.57 -32.03
N GLY A 131 5.66 9.78 -31.68
CA GLY A 131 4.80 10.96 -31.59
C GLY A 131 3.89 11.03 -30.36
N THR A 132 4.02 10.10 -29.42
CA THR A 132 3.29 10.08 -28.16
C THR A 132 4.07 10.79 -27.06
N SER A 133 3.37 11.54 -26.25
CA SER A 133 3.87 12.15 -25.01
C SER A 133 3.06 11.66 -23.83
N LEU A 134 3.73 11.37 -22.72
CA LEU A 134 3.12 10.95 -21.45
C LEU A 134 3.46 11.94 -20.35
N LEU A 135 2.46 12.35 -19.58
CA LEU A 135 2.63 13.26 -18.47
C LEU A 135 2.01 12.69 -17.19
N GLU A 136 2.81 12.64 -16.13
CA GLU A 136 2.34 12.36 -14.78
C GLU A 136 1.52 13.54 -14.26
N SER A 137 0.34 13.26 -13.74
CA SER A 137 -0.59 14.28 -13.26
C SER A 137 -0.56 14.52 -11.76
N ASP A 138 -0.01 13.57 -10.98
CA ASP A 138 0.28 13.76 -9.55
C ASP A 138 1.50 14.67 -9.39
N LEU A 139 1.44 15.63 -8.48
CA LEU A 139 2.51 16.64 -8.32
C LEU A 139 3.86 15.98 -7.97
N ALA A 140 3.85 14.99 -7.09
CA ALA A 140 5.08 14.32 -6.68
C ALA A 140 5.68 13.48 -7.83
N GLU A 141 4.85 12.72 -8.53
CA GLU A 141 5.30 11.95 -9.71
C GLU A 141 5.74 12.87 -10.85
N PHE A 142 5.06 14.01 -11.05
CA PHE A 142 5.47 15.03 -12.02
C PHE A 142 6.87 15.57 -11.71
N ILE A 143 7.18 15.85 -10.44
CA ILE A 143 8.51 16.28 -10.02
C ILE A 143 9.56 15.20 -10.30
N LEU A 144 9.26 13.93 -10.00
CA LEU A 144 10.17 12.81 -10.30
C LEU A 144 10.38 12.65 -11.81
N GLN A 145 9.31 12.74 -12.60
CA GLN A 145 9.36 12.67 -14.06
C GLN A 145 10.25 13.78 -14.63
N LYS A 146 10.11 15.02 -14.17
CA LYS A 146 10.92 16.16 -14.62
C LYS A 146 12.36 16.12 -14.09
N GLY A 147 12.59 15.45 -12.96
CA GLY A 147 13.90 15.10 -12.41
C GLY A 147 14.56 13.89 -13.08
N ASN A 148 14.21 13.58 -14.32
CA ASN A 148 14.75 12.45 -15.09
C ASN A 148 14.32 11.07 -14.55
N TRP A 149 13.06 10.93 -14.15
CA TRP A 149 12.50 9.69 -13.62
C TRP A 149 13.22 9.17 -12.36
N ASP A 150 13.45 10.08 -11.43
CA ASP A 150 14.08 9.77 -10.16
C ASP A 150 13.28 8.74 -9.33
N GLU A 151 13.95 7.96 -8.49
CA GLU A 151 13.30 6.90 -7.73
C GLU A 151 12.41 7.46 -6.60
N PRO A 152 11.19 6.94 -6.40
CA PRO A 152 10.34 7.38 -5.31
C PRO A 152 10.86 6.90 -3.96
N THR A 153 10.78 7.77 -2.94
CA THR A 153 11.17 7.40 -1.56
C THR A 153 10.05 6.67 -0.83
N HIS A 154 8.78 7.02 -1.07
CA HIS A 154 7.64 6.52 -0.32
C HIS A 154 6.41 6.38 -1.21
N ILE A 155 5.58 5.36 -1.00
CA ILE A 155 4.38 5.16 -1.82
C ILE A 155 3.33 6.27 -1.69
N VAL A 156 3.31 7.03 -0.57
CA VAL A 156 2.39 8.16 -0.34
C VAL A 156 3.10 9.51 -0.54
N PHE A 157 4.38 9.59 -0.22
CA PHE A 157 5.20 10.81 -0.33
C PHE A 157 6.43 10.57 -1.22
N PRO A 158 6.27 10.40 -2.53
CA PRO A 158 7.36 9.94 -3.41
C PRO A 158 8.59 10.85 -3.40
N THR A 159 8.43 12.15 -3.21
CA THR A 159 9.47 13.18 -3.30
C THR A 159 10.10 13.60 -1.95
N LEU A 160 10.00 12.77 -0.89
CA LEU A 160 10.59 13.12 0.41
C LEU A 160 12.09 13.43 0.37
N HIS A 161 12.82 12.88 -0.59
CA HIS A 161 14.26 13.12 -0.80
C HIS A 161 14.59 14.41 -1.56
N LYS A 162 13.59 15.16 -2.03
CA LYS A 162 13.77 16.45 -2.72
C LYS A 162 13.56 17.63 -1.77
N ASN A 163 14.46 18.60 -1.79
CA ASN A 163 14.24 19.87 -1.12
C ASN A 163 13.60 20.90 -2.09
N ARG A 164 13.11 22.03 -1.54
CA ARG A 164 12.43 23.06 -2.32
C ARG A 164 13.30 23.67 -3.42
N ASP A 165 14.58 23.88 -3.14
CA ASP A 165 15.50 24.45 -4.13
C ASP A 165 15.74 23.51 -5.31
N GLN A 166 15.77 22.20 -5.04
CA GLN A 166 15.87 21.20 -6.10
C GLN A 166 14.60 21.19 -6.97
N ILE A 167 13.42 21.25 -6.33
CA ILE A 167 12.12 21.30 -7.04
C ILE A 167 12.04 22.57 -7.89
N GLN A 168 12.38 23.74 -7.33
CA GLN A 168 12.42 24.99 -8.06
C GLN A 168 13.31 24.90 -9.32
N LYS A 169 14.51 24.31 -9.19
CA LYS A 169 15.42 24.13 -10.34
C LYS A 169 14.80 23.27 -11.45
N GLU A 170 14.06 22.22 -11.09
CA GLU A 170 13.36 21.41 -12.09
C GLU A 170 12.25 22.22 -12.78
N PHE A 171 11.51 23.04 -12.05
CA PHE A 171 10.47 23.88 -12.63
C PHE A 171 11.01 25.04 -13.46
N GLN A 172 12.20 25.57 -13.11
CA GLN A 172 12.89 26.59 -13.93
C GLN A 172 13.19 26.06 -15.34
N LYS A 173 13.50 24.76 -15.50
CA LYS A 173 13.68 24.14 -16.81
C LYS A 173 12.38 24.15 -17.65
N LEU A 174 11.23 24.28 -17.00
CA LEU A 174 9.91 24.36 -17.62
C LEU A 174 9.38 25.78 -17.82
N GLY A 175 10.22 26.79 -17.49
CA GLY A 175 9.89 28.21 -17.62
C GLY A 175 9.28 28.86 -16.35
N TYR A 176 9.45 28.24 -15.17
CA TYR A 176 9.13 28.88 -13.91
C TYR A 176 10.20 29.91 -13.51
N ASP A 177 9.79 31.13 -13.25
CA ASP A 177 10.67 32.24 -12.86
C ASP A 177 10.46 32.73 -11.41
N GLY A 178 9.59 32.02 -10.66
CA GLY A 178 9.26 32.37 -9.28
C GLY A 178 10.25 31.85 -8.23
N ASP A 179 9.89 32.08 -6.98
CA ASP A 179 10.63 31.63 -5.80
C ASP A 179 10.35 30.16 -5.43
N ASN A 180 11.03 29.62 -4.41
CA ASN A 180 10.85 28.26 -3.88
C ASN A 180 9.67 28.14 -2.89
N ASN A 181 8.66 29.01 -3.00
CA ASN A 181 7.45 28.93 -2.20
C ASN A 181 6.53 27.82 -2.77
N PRO A 182 6.19 26.80 -1.98
CA PRO A 182 5.36 25.67 -2.47
C PRO A 182 4.00 26.10 -3.06
N GLN A 183 3.42 27.20 -2.61
CA GLN A 183 2.16 27.72 -3.16
C GLN A 183 2.34 28.33 -4.55
N HIS A 184 3.46 28.99 -4.80
CA HIS A 184 3.78 29.56 -6.10
C HIS A 184 4.15 28.47 -7.09
N GLU A 185 4.96 27.51 -6.67
CA GLU A 185 5.31 26.30 -7.44
C GLU A 185 4.08 25.50 -7.83
N ALA A 186 3.18 25.23 -6.86
CA ALA A 186 1.92 24.51 -7.11
C ALA A 186 1.00 25.25 -8.09
N ARG A 187 0.95 26.58 -8.01
CA ARG A 187 0.19 27.42 -8.96
C ARG A 187 0.76 27.35 -10.38
N PHE A 188 2.07 27.36 -10.52
CA PHE A 188 2.74 27.18 -11.80
C PHE A 188 2.41 25.82 -12.40
N VAL A 189 2.58 24.73 -11.62
CA VAL A 189 2.31 23.37 -12.09
C VAL A 189 0.83 23.20 -12.44
N ARG A 190 -0.10 23.76 -11.67
CA ARG A 190 -1.52 23.77 -12.02
C ARG A 190 -1.78 24.38 -13.41
N GLY A 191 -1.13 25.50 -13.72
CA GLY A 191 -1.26 26.14 -15.05
C GLY A 191 -0.62 25.31 -16.15
N TYR A 192 0.50 24.66 -15.85
CA TYR A 192 1.22 23.78 -16.76
C TYR A 192 0.41 22.53 -17.09
N LEU A 193 -0.03 21.78 -16.06
CA LEU A 193 -0.81 20.55 -16.21
C LEU A 193 -2.17 20.79 -16.88
N ARG A 194 -2.83 21.93 -16.60
CA ARG A 194 -4.13 22.23 -17.22
C ARG A 194 -4.08 22.18 -18.74
N LYS A 195 -3.00 22.69 -19.35
CA LYS A 195 -2.85 22.65 -20.81
C LYS A 195 -2.78 21.23 -21.35
N TYR A 196 -2.14 20.33 -20.60
CA TYR A 196 -2.05 18.92 -20.97
C TYR A 196 -3.38 18.20 -20.78
N PHE A 197 -4.07 18.40 -19.65
CA PHE A 197 -5.39 17.80 -19.42
C PHE A 197 -6.37 18.15 -20.55
N MET A 198 -6.43 19.42 -20.92
CA MET A 198 -7.35 19.89 -21.99
C MET A 198 -7.02 19.34 -23.40
N GLN A 199 -5.87 18.71 -23.57
CA GLN A 199 -5.41 18.14 -24.84
C GLN A 199 -5.22 16.62 -24.76
N ALA A 200 -5.49 16.04 -23.56
CA ALA A 200 -5.32 14.62 -23.36
C ALA A 200 -6.39 13.84 -24.12
N ASP A 201 -5.95 12.85 -24.88
CA ASP A 201 -6.78 11.93 -25.63
C ASP A 201 -6.86 10.55 -24.99
N PHE A 202 -5.92 10.25 -24.09
CA PHE A 202 -5.82 8.97 -23.42
C PHE A 202 -5.46 9.16 -21.93
N GLY A 203 -6.29 8.60 -21.05
CA GLY A 203 -6.12 8.67 -19.61
C GLY A 203 -5.73 7.32 -18.99
N ILE A 204 -4.81 7.34 -18.03
CA ILE A 204 -4.42 6.14 -17.30
C ILE A 204 -4.50 6.41 -15.80
N THR A 205 -5.19 5.53 -15.08
CA THR A 205 -5.25 5.58 -13.62
C THR A 205 -4.98 4.21 -13.00
N GLY A 206 -4.68 4.22 -11.71
CA GLY A 206 -4.82 3.03 -10.88
C GLY A 206 -6.24 2.84 -10.38
N CYS A 207 -6.38 2.03 -9.33
CA CYS A 207 -7.63 1.80 -8.64
C CYS A 207 -7.33 1.57 -7.16
N ASN A 208 -8.02 2.27 -6.25
CA ASN A 208 -7.96 1.96 -4.83
C ASN A 208 -8.83 0.75 -4.53
N PHE A 209 -10.10 0.78 -4.95
CA PHE A 209 -11.02 -0.33 -4.83
C PHE A 209 -11.91 -0.45 -6.08
N ALA A 210 -12.13 -1.67 -6.55
CA ALA A 210 -13.04 -2.00 -7.64
C ALA A 210 -14.30 -2.63 -7.06
N ILE A 211 -15.47 -2.09 -7.40
CA ILE A 211 -16.75 -2.45 -6.79
C ILE A 211 -17.40 -3.57 -7.61
N ALA A 212 -17.41 -4.79 -7.09
CA ALA A 212 -17.93 -5.95 -7.82
C ALA A 212 -19.40 -5.78 -8.21
N SER A 213 -20.25 -5.33 -7.29
CA SER A 213 -21.69 -5.26 -7.48
C SER A 213 -22.17 -4.29 -8.57
N ASN A 214 -21.34 -3.34 -8.99
CA ASN A 214 -21.75 -2.34 -9.98
C ASN A 214 -20.70 -2.02 -11.06
N GLY A 215 -19.51 -2.66 -11.02
CA GLY A 215 -18.46 -2.43 -12.03
C GLY A 215 -17.78 -1.05 -11.97
N MET A 216 -18.03 -0.26 -10.93
CA MET A 216 -17.36 1.03 -10.74
C MET A 216 -15.99 0.84 -10.08
N ILE A 217 -15.11 1.81 -10.29
CA ILE A 217 -13.84 1.93 -9.56
C ILE A 217 -13.89 3.08 -8.58
N ASN A 218 -13.18 2.94 -7.48
CA ASN A 218 -12.94 3.99 -6.51
C ASN A 218 -11.50 4.51 -6.63
N LEU A 219 -11.34 5.82 -6.55
CA LEU A 219 -10.05 6.52 -6.48
C LEU A 219 -10.05 7.52 -5.33
N ASP A 220 -9.05 7.40 -4.48
CA ASP A 220 -8.78 8.28 -3.35
C ASP A 220 -7.62 9.21 -3.65
N THR A 221 -7.89 10.50 -3.77
CA THR A 221 -6.88 11.52 -4.09
C THR A 221 -7.08 12.80 -3.29
N ASN A 222 -6.01 13.59 -3.11
CA ASN A 222 -6.07 14.90 -2.46
C ASN A 222 -5.94 16.06 -3.46
N GLU A 223 -5.61 15.79 -4.72
CA GLU A 223 -5.26 16.81 -5.71
C GLU A 223 -6.33 17.03 -6.79
N GLY A 224 -7.26 16.08 -6.97
CA GLY A 224 -8.24 16.09 -8.06
C GLY A 224 -7.65 15.84 -9.45
N ASN A 225 -6.38 15.47 -9.51
CA ASN A 225 -5.66 15.15 -10.74
C ASN A 225 -6.19 13.86 -11.40
N ALA A 226 -6.49 12.85 -10.58
CA ALA A 226 -7.07 11.61 -11.07
C ALA A 226 -8.47 11.83 -11.66
N ASP A 227 -9.28 12.71 -11.05
CA ASP A 227 -10.61 13.06 -11.55
C ASP A 227 -10.52 13.68 -12.95
N LEU A 228 -9.58 14.62 -13.17
CA LEU A 228 -9.34 15.20 -14.48
C LEU A 228 -8.76 14.19 -15.48
N THR A 229 -7.92 13.26 -15.01
CA THR A 229 -7.38 12.18 -15.84
C THR A 229 -8.48 11.23 -16.34
N MET A 230 -9.57 11.05 -15.58
CA MET A 230 -10.70 10.21 -15.95
C MET A 230 -11.77 10.98 -16.76
N ALA A 231 -12.03 12.23 -16.41
CA ALA A 231 -13.16 12.97 -16.97
C ALA A 231 -12.89 13.55 -18.36
N ILE A 232 -11.64 13.89 -18.70
CA ILE A 232 -11.33 14.64 -19.92
C ILE A 232 -11.02 13.73 -21.12
N PRO A 233 -10.13 12.72 -21.00
CA PRO A 233 -9.80 11.86 -22.12
C PRO A 233 -10.99 10.99 -22.56
N LYS A 234 -11.10 10.77 -23.87
CA LYS A 234 -12.17 9.91 -24.40
C LYS A 234 -11.93 8.44 -24.11
N THR A 235 -10.68 8.02 -24.06
CA THR A 235 -10.26 6.65 -23.71
C THR A 235 -9.62 6.67 -22.34
N GLN A 236 -10.16 5.87 -21.43
CA GLN A 236 -9.64 5.69 -20.06
C GLN A 236 -9.22 4.24 -19.86
N VAL A 237 -8.01 4.04 -19.36
CA VAL A 237 -7.49 2.74 -18.92
C VAL A 237 -7.22 2.76 -17.44
N VAL A 238 -7.85 1.86 -16.72
CA VAL A 238 -7.61 1.61 -15.30
C VAL A 238 -6.74 0.38 -15.16
N VAL A 239 -5.61 0.48 -14.46
CA VAL A 239 -4.73 -0.67 -14.20
C VAL A 239 -4.78 -1.01 -12.73
N MET A 240 -5.18 -2.24 -12.41
CA MET A 240 -5.32 -2.68 -11.02
C MET A 240 -4.81 -4.10 -10.81
N GLY A 241 -4.28 -4.38 -9.61
CA GLY A 241 -4.07 -5.76 -9.20
C GLY A 241 -5.40 -6.47 -8.92
N MET A 242 -5.47 -7.76 -9.19
CA MET A 242 -6.70 -8.56 -9.03
C MET A 242 -7.25 -8.52 -7.59
N GLU A 243 -6.41 -8.21 -6.62
CA GLU A 243 -6.78 -8.13 -5.20
C GLU A 243 -7.56 -6.86 -4.82
N ARG A 244 -7.79 -5.91 -5.75
CA ARG A 244 -8.40 -4.61 -5.44
C ARG A 244 -9.91 -4.60 -5.29
N LEU A 245 -10.54 -5.74 -5.46
CA LEU A 245 -11.99 -5.86 -5.38
C LEU A 245 -12.54 -5.63 -3.97
N VAL A 246 -13.76 -5.10 -3.93
CA VAL A 246 -14.66 -5.06 -2.78
C VAL A 246 -16.07 -5.42 -3.24
N PRO A 247 -16.91 -6.03 -2.36
CA PRO A 247 -18.25 -6.47 -2.76
C PRO A 247 -19.14 -5.32 -3.21
N THR A 248 -19.28 -4.29 -2.38
CA THR A 248 -20.17 -3.16 -2.63
C THR A 248 -19.52 -1.83 -2.21
N MET A 249 -20.19 -0.72 -2.50
CA MET A 249 -19.75 0.62 -2.06
C MET A 249 -19.67 0.75 -0.53
N LYS A 250 -20.44 -0.04 0.23
CA LYS A 250 -20.40 -0.01 1.71
C LYS A 250 -19.07 -0.50 2.25
N GLU A 251 -18.54 -1.57 1.66
CA GLU A 251 -17.24 -2.11 2.05
C GLU A 251 -16.12 -1.17 1.58
N ALA A 252 -16.25 -0.53 0.42
CA ALA A 252 -15.32 0.51 -0.02
C ALA A 252 -15.29 1.67 0.99
N GLU A 253 -16.44 2.19 1.42
CA GLU A 253 -16.52 3.28 2.42
C GLU A 253 -15.78 2.93 3.72
N VAL A 254 -15.90 1.69 4.19
CA VAL A 254 -15.14 1.24 5.36
C VAL A 254 -13.64 1.35 5.13
N LEU A 255 -13.16 0.87 3.98
CA LEU A 255 -11.73 0.86 3.65
C LEU A 255 -11.19 2.26 3.37
N ASP A 256 -11.93 3.15 2.71
CA ASP A 256 -11.58 4.57 2.49
C ASP A 256 -11.37 5.30 3.82
N ASN A 257 -12.29 5.09 4.77
CA ASN A 257 -12.15 5.63 6.13
C ASN A 257 -10.91 5.11 6.86
N MET A 258 -10.51 3.86 6.60
CA MET A 258 -9.32 3.28 7.20
C MET A 258 -8.04 3.72 6.50
N LEU A 259 -8.09 3.96 5.19
CA LEU A 259 -6.95 4.29 4.35
C LEU A 259 -6.33 5.62 4.77
N ALA A 260 -7.07 6.73 4.67
CA ALA A 260 -6.54 8.07 4.94
C ALA A 260 -6.10 8.25 6.40
N ARG A 261 -6.85 7.70 7.37
CA ARG A 261 -6.50 7.73 8.78
C ARG A 261 -5.21 6.96 9.09
N SER A 262 -5.00 5.84 8.42
CA SER A 262 -3.79 5.04 8.58
C SER A 262 -2.59 5.66 7.88
N ALA A 263 -2.79 6.19 6.68
CA ALA A 263 -1.73 6.77 5.87
C ALA A 263 -1.11 8.01 6.54
N VAL A 264 -1.91 9.04 6.75
CA VAL A 264 -1.45 10.39 7.11
C VAL A 264 -2.20 11.03 8.28
N GLY A 265 -3.07 10.30 8.95
CA GLY A 265 -3.89 10.85 10.03
C GLY A 265 -4.95 11.85 9.52
N GLN A 266 -5.36 11.74 8.29
CA GLN A 266 -6.44 12.50 7.69
C GLN A 266 -7.75 11.71 7.85
N LYS A 267 -8.88 12.36 8.08
CA LYS A 267 -10.15 11.67 8.32
C LYS A 267 -10.63 10.93 7.07
N LEU A 268 -10.49 11.56 5.93
CA LEU A 268 -10.82 11.05 4.60
C LEU A 268 -9.93 11.79 3.60
N THR A 269 -9.73 11.25 2.40
CA THR A 269 -9.11 11.98 1.29
C THR A 269 -10.00 13.15 0.86
N THR A 270 -9.42 14.14 0.18
CA THR A 270 -10.19 15.30 -0.31
C THR A 270 -11.23 14.88 -1.33
N TYR A 271 -10.89 13.92 -2.16
CA TYR A 271 -11.74 13.33 -3.18
C TYR A 271 -11.76 11.81 -2.97
N CYS A 272 -12.96 11.24 -2.89
CA CYS A 272 -13.25 9.81 -2.98
C CYS A 272 -14.20 9.66 -4.17
N THR A 273 -13.65 9.33 -5.33
CA THR A 273 -14.39 9.34 -6.58
C THR A 273 -14.74 7.92 -6.99
N PHE A 274 -16.02 7.70 -7.25
CA PHE A 274 -16.52 6.45 -7.83
C PHE A 274 -16.90 6.72 -9.29
N THR A 275 -16.32 5.96 -10.21
CA THR A 275 -16.48 6.23 -11.65
C THR A 275 -16.47 4.93 -12.45
N GLY A 276 -16.91 5.04 -13.69
CA GLY A 276 -16.94 3.97 -14.67
C GLY A 276 -17.05 4.55 -16.08
N LYS A 277 -17.60 3.79 -17.01
CA LYS A 277 -17.89 4.28 -18.36
C LYS A 277 -18.92 5.40 -18.32
N GLN A 278 -18.76 6.40 -19.18
CA GLN A 278 -19.73 7.47 -19.42
C GLN A 278 -21.12 6.90 -19.76
N VAL A 279 -22.14 7.46 -19.14
CA VAL A 279 -23.53 7.09 -19.40
C VAL A 279 -24.11 8.00 -20.50
N ALA A 280 -25.04 7.47 -21.27
CA ALA A 280 -25.68 8.23 -22.35
C ALA A 280 -26.32 9.51 -21.82
N GLY A 281 -25.94 10.65 -22.41
CA GLY A 281 -26.39 11.98 -22.04
C GLY A 281 -25.45 12.78 -21.12
N GLU A 282 -24.38 12.16 -20.62
CA GLU A 282 -23.29 12.87 -19.94
C GLU A 282 -22.39 13.56 -20.97
N VAL A 283 -21.78 14.68 -20.59
CA VAL A 283 -20.91 15.48 -21.47
C VAL A 283 -19.41 15.26 -21.18
N ASP A 284 -19.09 14.67 -20.06
CA ASP A 284 -17.74 14.32 -19.62
C ASP A 284 -17.64 12.85 -19.24
N GLY A 285 -16.42 12.37 -18.98
CA GLY A 285 -16.14 10.97 -18.72
C GLY A 285 -15.75 10.19 -19.99
N PRO A 286 -15.21 8.98 -19.83
CA PRO A 286 -14.67 8.21 -20.94
C PRO A 286 -15.76 7.58 -21.79
N GLU A 287 -15.71 7.86 -23.09
CA GLU A 287 -16.52 7.18 -24.11
C GLU A 287 -16.09 5.71 -24.26
N ASP A 288 -14.81 5.43 -23.98
CA ASP A 288 -14.18 4.12 -24.08
C ASP A 288 -13.44 3.83 -22.77
N PHE A 289 -13.94 2.87 -21.99
CA PHE A 289 -13.50 2.57 -20.63
C PHE A 289 -12.96 1.15 -20.53
N TRP A 290 -11.71 1.02 -20.15
CA TRP A 290 -10.99 -0.24 -20.02
C TRP A 290 -10.47 -0.47 -18.62
N VAL A 291 -10.63 -1.68 -18.11
CA VAL A 291 -10.01 -2.12 -16.86
C VAL A 291 -9.05 -3.27 -17.15
N VAL A 292 -7.78 -3.05 -16.88
CA VAL A 292 -6.72 -4.08 -16.96
C VAL A 292 -6.52 -4.65 -15.56
N VAL A 293 -6.91 -5.90 -15.39
CA VAL A 293 -6.76 -6.67 -14.14
C VAL A 293 -5.47 -7.48 -14.22
N LEU A 294 -4.52 -7.17 -13.36
CA LEU A 294 -3.18 -7.75 -13.38
C LEU A 294 -3.02 -8.80 -12.28
N ASP A 295 -2.61 -10.01 -12.65
CA ASP A 295 -2.10 -11.02 -11.73
C ASP A 295 -0.63 -10.77 -11.37
N ASN A 296 0.28 -10.93 -12.29
CA ASN A 296 1.73 -10.74 -12.10
C ASN A 296 2.26 -11.43 -10.85
N GLY A 297 1.91 -12.70 -10.62
CA GLY A 297 2.34 -13.50 -9.48
C GLY A 297 1.52 -13.32 -8.19
N ARG A 298 0.44 -12.52 -8.21
CA ARG A 298 -0.46 -12.38 -7.04
C ARG A 298 -1.17 -13.67 -6.72
N SER A 299 -1.55 -14.44 -7.74
CA SER A 299 -2.19 -15.75 -7.59
C SER A 299 -1.30 -16.77 -6.87
N ASP A 300 0.02 -16.64 -6.96
CA ASP A 300 0.97 -17.52 -6.26
C ASP A 300 0.90 -17.37 -4.73
N ALA A 301 0.37 -16.26 -4.24
CA ALA A 301 0.16 -16.08 -2.80
C ALA A 301 -1.12 -16.76 -2.29
N LEU A 302 -2.12 -17.01 -3.17
CA LEU A 302 -3.40 -17.59 -2.79
C LEU A 302 -3.24 -19.01 -2.24
N GLY A 303 -3.93 -19.29 -1.13
CA GLY A 303 -3.86 -20.59 -0.46
C GLY A 303 -2.52 -20.89 0.25
N THR A 304 -1.56 -19.97 0.21
CA THR A 304 -0.28 -20.08 0.90
C THR A 304 -0.28 -19.27 2.22
N GLU A 305 0.79 -19.42 2.99
CA GLU A 305 1.00 -18.60 4.19
C GLU A 305 1.14 -17.10 3.87
N PHE A 306 1.42 -16.74 2.61
CA PHE A 306 1.57 -15.36 2.14
C PHE A 306 0.25 -14.71 1.68
N GLU A 307 -0.85 -15.47 1.56
CA GLU A 307 -2.16 -14.95 1.16
C GLU A 307 -2.56 -13.63 1.88
N PRO A 308 -2.30 -13.45 3.20
CA PRO A 308 -2.68 -12.23 3.89
C PRO A 308 -2.10 -10.94 3.30
N ILE A 309 -1.00 -10.99 2.51
CA ILE A 309 -0.43 -9.78 1.88
C ILE A 309 -1.37 -9.17 0.85
N LEU A 310 -2.22 -9.98 0.21
CA LEU A 310 -3.21 -9.54 -0.76
C LEU A 310 -4.34 -8.70 -0.15
N GLN A 311 -4.49 -8.73 1.18
CA GLN A 311 -5.42 -7.86 1.90
C GLN A 311 -4.99 -6.39 1.92
N CYS A 312 -3.74 -6.09 1.53
CA CYS A 312 -3.13 -4.77 1.67
C CYS A 312 -3.88 -3.68 0.90
N ILE A 313 -4.31 -2.62 1.60
CA ILE A 313 -4.96 -1.44 1.01
C ILE A 313 -3.97 -0.34 0.57
N ARG A 314 -2.66 -0.60 0.61
CA ARG A 314 -1.58 0.32 0.18
C ARG A 314 -1.53 1.66 0.94
N CYS A 315 -1.97 1.71 2.18
CA CYS A 315 -1.97 2.94 2.99
C CYS A 315 -0.57 3.44 3.42
N GLY A 316 0.48 2.63 3.30
CA GLY A 316 1.86 3.03 3.64
C GLY A 316 2.18 3.15 5.13
N VAL A 317 1.24 2.83 6.02
CA VAL A 317 1.45 3.00 7.47
C VAL A 317 2.60 2.16 8.03
N CYS A 318 2.88 0.99 7.44
CA CYS A 318 3.97 0.12 7.84
C CYS A 318 5.35 0.78 7.65
N MET A 319 5.53 1.58 6.59
CA MET A 319 6.73 2.40 6.39
C MET A 319 6.83 3.53 7.43
N ASN A 320 5.69 4.16 7.77
CA ASN A 320 5.63 5.25 8.73
C ASN A 320 5.98 4.86 10.18
N VAL A 321 6.09 3.57 10.49
CA VAL A 321 6.47 3.07 11.82
C VAL A 321 7.75 2.22 11.81
N CYS A 322 8.31 1.96 10.62
CA CYS A 322 9.46 1.09 10.48
C CYS A 322 10.76 1.79 10.88
N PRO A 323 11.52 1.24 11.84
CA PRO A 323 12.81 1.82 12.23
C PRO A 323 13.85 1.68 11.11
N VAL A 324 13.85 0.59 10.34
CA VAL A 324 14.80 0.41 9.23
C VAL A 324 14.50 1.42 8.13
N TYR A 325 13.23 1.54 7.71
CA TYR A 325 12.83 2.54 6.72
C TYR A 325 13.22 3.98 7.13
N ARG A 326 13.22 4.28 8.43
CA ARG A 326 13.65 5.57 8.98
C ARG A 326 15.09 5.93 8.61
N HIS A 327 15.94 4.92 8.44
CA HIS A 327 17.37 5.09 8.20
C HIS A 327 17.74 5.03 6.73
N ILE A 328 17.12 4.14 5.95
CA ILE A 328 17.51 3.89 4.56
C ILE A 328 16.50 4.44 3.53
N GLY A 329 15.36 5.01 3.98
CA GLY A 329 14.33 5.50 3.06
C GLY A 329 13.80 4.41 2.12
N GLY A 330 13.16 4.82 1.01
CA GLY A 330 12.67 3.89 -0.01
C GLY A 330 13.76 3.36 -0.93
N GLN A 331 14.71 4.21 -1.30
CA GLN A 331 15.79 3.89 -2.24
C GLN A 331 16.67 2.73 -1.75
N GLY A 332 16.91 2.63 -0.43
CA GLY A 332 17.68 1.53 0.16
C GLY A 332 17.07 0.16 -0.10
N TYR A 333 15.76 0.06 -0.33
CA TYR A 333 15.08 -1.21 -0.63
C TYR A 333 15.24 -1.65 -2.09
N GLY A 334 15.43 -0.73 -3.04
CA GLY A 334 15.55 -1.05 -4.46
C GLY A 334 14.30 -1.68 -5.06
N SER A 335 13.14 -1.37 -4.50
CA SER A 335 11.84 -1.82 -4.95
C SER A 335 10.84 -0.68 -4.92
N ILE A 336 9.93 -0.64 -5.88
CA ILE A 336 8.81 0.32 -5.88
C ILE A 336 7.90 0.15 -4.67
N TYR A 337 7.93 -1.02 -4.04
CA TYR A 337 7.25 -1.32 -2.78
C TYR A 337 8.27 -1.35 -1.64
N PRO A 338 8.68 -0.19 -1.06
CA PRO A 338 9.66 -0.19 0.01
C PRO A 338 9.06 -0.58 1.36
N GLY A 339 9.94 -0.86 2.32
CA GLY A 339 9.58 -1.17 3.71
C GLY A 339 8.85 -2.50 3.88
N PRO A 340 8.18 -2.71 5.05
CA PRO A 340 7.62 -4.01 5.41
C PRO A 340 6.60 -4.59 4.42
N LEU A 341 5.90 -3.73 3.66
CA LEU A 341 5.04 -4.18 2.56
C LEU A 341 5.87 -4.86 1.47
N GLY A 342 6.93 -4.20 1.02
CA GLY A 342 7.78 -4.68 -0.06
C GLY A 342 8.63 -5.86 0.34
N GLU A 343 9.07 -5.91 1.61
CA GLU A 343 9.79 -7.07 2.15
C GLU A 343 8.98 -8.37 2.03
N VAL A 344 7.63 -8.27 1.97
CA VAL A 344 6.75 -9.43 1.73
C VAL A 344 6.34 -9.52 0.26
N LEU A 345 5.90 -8.43 -0.35
CA LEU A 345 5.28 -8.46 -1.68
C LEU A 345 6.30 -8.62 -2.81
N SER A 346 7.46 -7.96 -2.72
CA SER A 346 8.43 -7.95 -3.83
C SER A 346 9.03 -9.32 -4.13
N PRO A 347 9.38 -10.18 -3.15
CA PRO A 347 9.80 -11.55 -3.42
C PRO A 347 8.72 -12.41 -4.09
N ILE A 348 7.44 -12.14 -3.85
CA ILE A 348 6.33 -12.86 -4.49
C ILE A 348 6.20 -12.45 -5.95
N LEU A 349 6.19 -11.13 -6.22
CA LEU A 349 5.97 -10.61 -7.57
C LEU A 349 7.21 -10.70 -8.48
N GLY A 350 8.40 -10.53 -7.92
CA GLY A 350 9.64 -10.43 -8.70
C GLY A 350 10.63 -11.58 -8.49
N GLY A 351 10.29 -12.53 -7.63
CA GLY A 351 11.12 -13.70 -7.33
C GLY A 351 12.26 -13.43 -6.34
N TYR A 352 12.71 -14.50 -5.71
CA TYR A 352 13.83 -14.44 -4.76
C TYR A 352 15.16 -14.10 -5.42
N GLU A 353 15.35 -14.42 -6.70
CA GLU A 353 16.59 -14.09 -7.41
C GLU A 353 16.92 -12.58 -7.38
N LYS A 354 15.88 -11.74 -7.44
CA LYS A 354 16.02 -10.28 -7.42
C LYS A 354 15.91 -9.69 -6.02
N PHE A 355 15.18 -10.34 -5.12
CA PHE A 355 14.76 -9.77 -3.83
C PHE A 355 15.13 -10.64 -2.63
N GLU A 356 16.11 -11.51 -2.75
CA GLU A 356 16.55 -12.40 -1.67
C GLU A 356 17.02 -11.68 -0.40
N GLU A 357 17.61 -10.50 -0.57
CA GLU A 357 18.14 -9.71 0.56
C GLU A 357 17.05 -8.87 1.24
N LEU A 358 15.93 -8.63 0.55
CA LEU A 358 14.89 -7.69 1.00
C LEU A 358 14.22 -8.11 2.33
N PRO A 359 13.87 -9.38 2.58
CA PRO A 359 13.33 -9.82 3.86
C PRO A 359 14.29 -9.60 5.05
N TYR A 360 15.60 -9.43 4.79
CA TYR A 360 16.59 -9.14 5.82
C TYR A 360 16.70 -7.66 6.17
N ALA A 361 16.09 -6.77 5.40
CA ALA A 361 15.96 -5.34 5.72
C ALA A 361 15.00 -5.08 6.89
N CYS A 362 14.77 -6.03 7.76
CA CYS A 362 13.78 -6.00 8.83
C CYS A 362 14.38 -6.37 10.18
N SER A 363 14.12 -5.55 11.21
CA SER A 363 14.50 -5.83 12.60
C SER A 363 13.52 -6.77 13.33
N LEU A 364 12.44 -7.22 12.69
CA LEU A 364 11.38 -8.07 13.26
C LEU A 364 10.70 -7.47 14.51
N CYS A 365 10.68 -6.16 14.67
CA CYS A 365 10.11 -5.47 15.84
C CYS A 365 8.58 -5.57 15.98
N GLY A 366 7.85 -5.97 14.92
CA GLY A 366 6.40 -6.16 14.95
C GLY A 366 5.55 -4.89 14.77
N ALA A 367 6.13 -3.68 14.82
CA ALA A 367 5.38 -2.42 14.77
C ALA A 367 4.49 -2.28 13.52
N CYS A 368 4.92 -2.80 12.38
CA CYS A 368 4.15 -2.80 11.13
C CYS A 368 2.87 -3.66 11.24
N THR A 369 2.93 -4.81 11.90
CA THR A 369 1.78 -5.70 12.17
C THR A 369 0.77 -5.05 13.11
N GLU A 370 1.27 -4.47 14.21
CA GLU A 370 0.40 -3.82 15.20
C GLU A 370 -0.39 -2.65 14.61
N THR A 371 0.24 -1.89 13.72
CA THR A 371 -0.36 -0.68 13.15
C THR A 371 -1.23 -0.95 11.92
N CYS A 372 -1.14 -2.13 11.29
CA CYS A 372 -1.83 -2.44 10.04
C CYS A 372 -3.37 -2.32 10.18
N PRO A 373 -4.05 -1.50 9.36
CA PRO A 373 -5.50 -1.32 9.47
C PRO A 373 -6.31 -2.55 9.08
N VAL A 374 -5.74 -3.44 8.28
CA VAL A 374 -6.34 -4.70 7.83
C VAL A 374 -5.61 -5.92 8.44
N ARG A 375 -4.89 -5.73 9.55
CA ARG A 375 -4.27 -6.77 10.40
C ARG A 375 -3.37 -7.78 9.70
N ILE A 376 -2.67 -7.38 8.65
CA ILE A 376 -1.67 -8.25 7.99
C ILE A 376 -0.54 -8.55 8.98
N PRO A 377 -0.18 -9.82 9.19
CA PRO A 377 0.91 -10.20 10.09
C PRO A 377 2.30 -10.02 9.45
N LEU A 378 2.61 -8.80 8.99
CA LEU A 378 3.78 -8.48 8.16
C LEU A 378 5.09 -9.05 8.69
N HIS A 379 5.40 -8.84 9.99
CA HIS A 379 6.66 -9.34 10.56
C HIS A 379 6.79 -10.86 10.52
N SER A 380 5.66 -11.58 10.64
CA SER A 380 5.62 -13.04 10.57
C SER A 380 5.84 -13.51 9.13
N LEU A 381 5.25 -12.82 8.15
CA LEU A 381 5.42 -13.12 6.72
C LEU A 381 6.87 -12.84 6.28
N ILE A 382 7.47 -11.73 6.73
CA ILE A 382 8.89 -11.43 6.47
C ILE A 382 9.79 -12.53 7.03
N ARG A 383 9.55 -12.94 8.28
CA ARG A 383 10.28 -14.06 8.87
C ARG A 383 10.10 -15.35 8.06
N LYS A 384 8.90 -15.58 7.51
CA LYS A 384 8.63 -16.76 6.68
C LYS A 384 9.42 -16.74 5.38
N HIS A 385 9.55 -15.59 4.71
CA HIS A 385 10.42 -15.45 3.54
C HIS A 385 11.86 -15.87 3.85
N ARG A 386 12.41 -15.44 4.99
CA ARG A 386 13.77 -15.86 5.41
C ARG A 386 13.89 -17.38 5.56
N ILE A 387 12.83 -18.05 6.05
CA ILE A 387 12.81 -19.51 6.18
C ILE A 387 12.80 -20.16 4.79
N VAL A 388 11.89 -19.73 3.90
CA VAL A 388 11.79 -20.25 2.53
C VAL A 388 13.10 -20.08 1.77
N GLU A 389 13.76 -18.94 1.89
CA GLU A 389 15.06 -18.70 1.26
C GLU A 389 16.15 -19.63 1.80
N MET A 390 16.21 -19.84 3.11
CA MET A 390 17.17 -20.74 3.72
C MET A 390 16.94 -22.17 3.25
N ASP A 391 15.69 -22.61 3.13
CA ASP A 391 15.32 -23.94 2.65
C ASP A 391 15.69 -24.11 1.16
N ASN A 392 15.41 -23.09 0.32
CA ASN A 392 15.69 -23.12 -1.11
C ASN A 392 17.18 -23.07 -1.45
N LYS A 393 17.99 -22.33 -0.68
CA LYS A 393 19.42 -22.16 -0.96
C LYS A 393 20.27 -23.36 -0.57
N HIS A 394 19.68 -24.43 -0.03
CA HIS A 394 20.44 -25.58 0.48
C HIS A 394 21.64 -25.13 1.32
N MET A 395 21.44 -24.14 2.19
CA MET A 395 22.47 -23.58 3.06
C MET A 395 23.12 -24.63 3.98
N ASP A 396 22.77 -25.89 3.81
CA ASP A 396 23.24 -27.06 4.55
C ASP A 396 24.75 -27.28 4.49
N LYS A 397 25.45 -26.71 3.51
CA LYS A 397 26.87 -26.99 3.28
C LYS A 397 27.83 -25.91 3.79
N SER A 398 27.33 -24.79 4.33
CA SER A 398 28.21 -23.74 4.86
C SER A 398 28.64 -24.07 6.30
N MET A 399 29.91 -23.79 6.62
CA MET A 399 30.42 -23.90 8.01
C MET A 399 29.58 -23.07 9.00
N THR A 400 29.01 -21.94 8.55
CA THR A 400 28.12 -21.08 9.34
C THR A 400 26.86 -21.82 9.74
N ASN A 401 26.25 -22.58 8.82
CA ASN A 401 25.06 -23.37 9.11
C ASN A 401 25.34 -24.55 10.01
N LEU A 402 26.50 -25.19 9.86
CA LEU A 402 26.91 -26.24 10.79
C LEU A 402 27.01 -25.68 12.22
N ILE A 403 27.64 -24.52 12.37
CA ILE A 403 27.75 -23.82 13.66
C ILE A 403 26.38 -23.44 14.21
N LEU A 404 25.49 -22.86 13.38
CA LEU A 404 24.12 -22.49 13.77
C LEU A 404 23.27 -23.72 14.12
N LYS A 405 23.43 -24.84 13.40
CA LYS A 405 22.78 -26.12 13.75
C LYS A 405 23.26 -26.64 15.10
N VAL A 406 24.55 -26.61 15.35
CA VAL A 406 25.14 -27.04 16.64
C VAL A 406 24.62 -26.14 17.78
N ILE A 407 24.61 -24.84 17.59
CA ILE A 407 24.02 -23.88 18.55
C ILE A 407 22.53 -24.13 18.73
N GLY A 408 21.80 -24.35 17.65
CA GLY A 408 20.35 -24.64 17.66
C GLY A 408 20.02 -25.94 18.39
N ILE A 409 20.81 -26.98 18.22
CA ILE A 409 20.69 -28.25 18.98
C ILE A 409 20.97 -27.98 20.46
N GLY A 410 22.02 -27.22 20.78
CA GLY A 410 22.36 -26.89 22.16
C GLY A 410 21.28 -26.12 22.90
N ILE A 411 20.64 -25.18 22.21
CA ILE A 411 19.50 -24.37 22.75
C ILE A 411 18.20 -25.17 22.76
N GLY A 412 17.92 -25.93 21.70
CA GLY A 412 16.65 -26.62 21.48
C GLY A 412 16.43 -27.86 22.34
N THR A 413 17.50 -28.50 22.80
CA THR A 413 17.39 -29.71 23.64
C THR A 413 16.96 -29.44 25.08
N GLY A 414 16.96 -28.18 25.50
CA GLY A 414 16.66 -27.79 26.90
C GLY A 414 17.66 -28.37 27.92
N SER A 415 18.79 -28.87 27.48
CA SER A 415 19.88 -29.36 28.36
C SER A 415 20.76 -28.19 28.78
N PRO A 416 20.83 -27.84 30.07
CA PRO A 416 21.74 -26.78 30.56
C PRO A 416 23.20 -27.05 30.20
N PHE A 417 23.62 -28.31 30.19
CA PHE A 417 24.99 -28.71 29.85
C PHE A 417 25.32 -28.45 28.38
N LEU A 418 24.43 -28.82 27.45
CA LEU A 418 24.62 -28.58 26.01
C LEU A 418 24.54 -27.08 25.67
N PHE A 419 23.67 -26.36 26.31
CA PHE A 419 23.58 -24.90 26.16
C PHE A 419 24.88 -24.22 26.65
N GLN A 420 25.37 -24.60 27.81
CA GLN A 420 26.60 -24.06 28.38
C GLN A 420 27.84 -24.42 27.52
N SER A 421 27.89 -25.64 27.00
CA SER A 421 28.95 -26.07 26.06
C SER A 421 28.90 -25.29 24.76
N ALA A 422 27.72 -25.08 24.16
CA ALA A 422 27.54 -24.30 22.94
C ALA A 422 27.98 -22.84 23.15
N LEU A 423 27.64 -22.20 24.25
CA LEU A 423 28.12 -20.86 24.59
C LEU A 423 29.62 -20.77 24.79
N THR A 424 30.22 -21.79 25.39
CA THR A 424 31.69 -21.86 25.61
C THR A 424 32.43 -22.02 24.29
N PHE A 425 31.91 -22.82 23.36
CA PHE A 425 32.44 -22.97 22.00
C PHE A 425 32.22 -21.76 21.10
N ALA A 426 31.09 -21.05 21.27
CA ALA A 426 30.79 -19.84 20.49
C ALA A 426 31.66 -18.64 20.90
N HIS A 427 32.19 -18.62 22.13
CA HIS A 427 32.94 -17.48 22.67
C HIS A 427 34.22 -17.14 21.87
N PRO A 428 35.08 -18.08 21.43
CA PRO A 428 36.23 -17.78 20.58
C PRO A 428 35.83 -17.41 19.15
N GLY A 429 34.71 -17.98 18.64
CA GLY A 429 34.21 -17.74 17.29
C GLY A 429 33.44 -16.39 17.17
N ALA A 430 32.79 -15.95 18.23
CA ALA A 430 32.03 -14.69 18.23
C ALA A 430 32.92 -13.47 17.87
N GLY A 431 34.17 -13.46 18.28
CA GLY A 431 35.13 -12.42 17.91
C GLY A 431 35.52 -12.42 16.42
N MET A 432 35.50 -13.58 15.78
CA MET A 432 35.78 -13.71 14.34
C MET A 432 34.53 -13.34 13.51
N PHE A 433 33.34 -13.72 13.99
CA PHE A 433 32.08 -13.36 13.36
C PHE A 433 31.74 -11.87 13.46
N ALA A 434 31.99 -11.26 14.62
CA ALA A 434 31.81 -9.81 14.79
C ALA A 434 32.70 -8.99 13.84
N LYS A 435 33.89 -9.50 13.47
CA LYS A 435 34.76 -8.86 12.46
C LYS A 435 34.18 -8.92 11.04
N GLN A 436 33.35 -9.91 10.71
CA GLN A 436 32.76 -10.09 9.38
C GLN A 436 31.38 -9.46 9.26
N MET A 437 30.63 -9.31 10.38
CA MET A 437 29.24 -8.85 10.36
C MET A 437 29.05 -7.36 10.72
N ALA A 438 30.08 -6.66 11.12
CA ALA A 438 30.02 -5.24 11.46
C ALA A 438 31.13 -4.46 10.75
N PRO A 439 30.97 -4.09 9.49
CA PRO A 439 31.74 -3.00 8.93
C PRO A 439 31.09 -1.69 9.41
N GLY A 440 31.60 -1.12 10.49
CA GLY A 440 31.30 0.25 10.92
C GLY A 440 29.97 0.41 11.69
N ASP A 441 30.06 1.05 12.84
CA ASP A 441 28.99 1.70 13.59
C ASP A 441 28.03 0.85 14.44
N VAL A 442 28.61 0.06 15.29
CA VAL A 442 28.08 -0.06 16.64
C VAL A 442 28.99 0.77 17.55
N GLU A 443 28.76 2.10 17.57
CA GLU A 443 29.46 2.99 18.50
C GLU A 443 29.38 2.41 19.91
N GLY A 444 30.52 2.14 20.53
CA GLY A 444 30.64 1.60 21.87
C GLY A 444 30.98 0.12 21.96
N ILE A 445 30.82 -0.70 20.91
CA ILE A 445 31.24 -2.11 20.90
C ILE A 445 32.52 -2.29 20.07
N TYR A 446 32.80 -1.41 19.12
CA TYR A 446 33.92 -1.49 18.22
C TYR A 446 34.70 -0.16 18.18
N GLU A 447 35.84 -0.09 18.79
CA GLU A 447 36.79 1.01 18.63
C GLU A 447 38.11 0.47 18.06
N GLY A 448 38.54 0.98 16.91
CA GLY A 448 39.84 0.70 16.32
C GLY A 448 40.09 -0.78 15.93
N GLY A 449 39.06 -1.53 15.55
CA GLY A 449 39.17 -2.92 15.13
C GLY A 449 39.37 -3.93 16.28
N LYS A 450 39.12 -3.51 17.52
CA LYS A 450 39.13 -4.39 18.70
C LYS A 450 37.77 -4.34 19.37
N ILE A 451 37.23 -5.49 19.74
CA ILE A 451 36.02 -5.62 20.57
C ILE A 451 36.40 -5.16 21.97
N ASN A 452 36.02 -3.94 22.38
CA ASN A 452 36.43 -3.39 23.66
C ASN A 452 35.60 -3.90 24.85
N HIS A 453 34.35 -4.30 24.65
CA HIS A 453 33.50 -4.90 25.69
C HIS A 453 32.47 -5.85 25.09
N VAL A 454 32.77 -7.13 25.01
CA VAL A 454 31.70 -8.13 25.15
C VAL A 454 31.53 -8.32 26.66
N PRO A 455 30.35 -8.02 27.24
CA PRO A 455 30.09 -8.37 28.62
C PRO A 455 30.41 -9.85 28.78
N LYS A 456 31.25 -10.21 29.74
CA LYS A 456 31.42 -11.62 30.10
C LYS A 456 30.07 -12.12 30.62
N ILE A 457 29.25 -12.61 29.71
CA ILE A 457 28.00 -13.30 30.05
C ILE A 457 28.43 -14.62 30.66
N THR A 458 28.66 -14.61 31.97
CA THR A 458 28.87 -15.84 32.70
C THR A 458 27.51 -16.51 32.90
N PRO A 459 27.44 -17.85 32.83
CA PRO A 459 26.19 -18.58 33.14
C PRO A 459 25.55 -18.16 34.46
N LYS A 460 26.39 -17.79 35.45
CA LYS A 460 25.95 -17.24 36.73
C LYS A 460 25.18 -15.94 36.59
N LEU A 461 25.55 -15.01 35.70
CA LEU A 461 24.85 -13.75 35.44
C LEU A 461 23.46 -13.96 34.87
N ILE A 462 23.27 -14.96 34.01
CA ILE A 462 21.94 -15.31 33.47
C ILE A 462 21.11 -15.98 34.57
N HIS A 463 21.73 -16.86 35.37
CA HIS A 463 21.05 -17.52 36.47
C HIS A 463 20.59 -16.52 37.53
N ASP A 464 21.50 -15.64 37.97
CA ASP A 464 21.20 -14.57 38.96
C ASP A 464 20.13 -13.60 38.41
N TRP A 465 20.11 -13.33 37.12
CA TRP A 465 19.10 -12.47 36.49
C TRP A 465 17.73 -13.15 36.38
N VAL A 466 17.68 -14.46 36.09
CA VAL A 466 16.46 -15.26 36.06
C VAL A 466 15.90 -15.41 37.49
N ASP A 467 16.77 -15.69 38.46
CA ASP A 467 16.38 -15.87 39.86
C ASP A 467 15.97 -14.55 40.53
N SER A 468 16.46 -13.40 40.03
CA SER A 468 16.05 -12.07 40.54
C SER A 468 14.66 -11.62 40.08
N ARG A 469 14.04 -12.36 39.15
CA ARG A 469 12.66 -12.10 38.72
C ARG A 469 11.73 -13.08 39.43
N ASP A 470 10.86 -12.57 40.27
CA ASP A 470 9.75 -13.31 40.87
C ASP A 470 8.69 -13.75 39.82
N VAL A 471 9.14 -14.39 38.75
CA VAL A 471 8.25 -15.01 37.77
C VAL A 471 8.25 -16.51 38.07
N PRO A 472 7.15 -17.08 38.58
CA PRO A 472 7.09 -18.50 38.83
C PRO A 472 7.21 -19.25 37.50
N MET A 473 8.31 -19.98 37.32
CA MET A 473 8.48 -20.87 36.17
C MET A 473 7.35 -21.90 36.15
N PRO A 474 6.64 -22.07 35.03
CA PRO A 474 5.58 -23.07 34.95
C PRO A 474 6.18 -24.45 35.16
N SER A 475 5.71 -25.18 36.21
CA SER A 475 6.18 -26.52 36.49
C SER A 475 5.96 -27.42 35.28
N LYS A 476 6.95 -28.24 34.91
CA LYS A 476 6.93 -29.18 33.79
C LYS A 476 5.69 -30.10 33.74
N LYS A 477 4.94 -30.24 34.81
CA LYS A 477 3.71 -31.03 34.88
C LYS A 477 2.46 -30.38 34.31
N LYS A 478 2.45 -29.07 34.04
CA LYS A 478 1.27 -28.38 33.51
C LYS A 478 1.22 -28.28 31.97
N VAL A 479 2.33 -28.53 31.27
CA VAL A 479 2.37 -28.40 29.81
C VAL A 479 1.84 -29.66 29.11
N SER A 480 1.89 -30.85 29.74
CA SER A 480 1.43 -32.10 29.13
C SER A 480 -0.09 -32.30 29.12
N ASN A 481 -0.87 -31.44 29.80
CA ASN A 481 -2.32 -31.58 29.93
C ASN A 481 -3.12 -30.46 29.26
N LEU A 482 -2.48 -29.55 28.55
CA LEU A 482 -3.19 -28.61 27.69
C LEU A 482 -3.59 -29.33 26.39
N LYS A 483 -4.76 -29.99 26.41
CA LYS A 483 -5.46 -30.28 25.15
C LYS A 483 -5.61 -28.94 24.42
N PRO A 484 -5.33 -28.88 23.09
CA PRO A 484 -5.63 -27.70 22.33
C PRO A 484 -7.13 -27.44 22.48
N THR A 485 -7.48 -26.41 23.22
CA THR A 485 -8.82 -25.85 23.21
C THR A 485 -9.00 -25.31 21.81
N VAL A 486 -9.67 -26.08 20.97
CA VAL A 486 -10.26 -25.57 19.74
C VAL A 486 -11.25 -24.53 20.22
N PHE A 487 -10.86 -23.26 20.15
CA PHE A 487 -11.80 -22.16 20.28
C PHE A 487 -12.79 -22.37 19.13
N ALA A 488 -13.96 -22.90 19.45
CA ALA A 488 -15.10 -22.82 18.57
C ALA A 488 -15.29 -21.33 18.28
N LYS A 489 -14.99 -20.92 17.04
CA LYS A 489 -15.27 -19.56 16.60
C LYS A 489 -16.74 -19.31 16.91
N PRO A 490 -17.11 -18.22 17.62
CA PRO A 490 -18.50 -17.86 17.74
C PRO A 490 -19.08 -17.75 16.32
N PRO A 491 -20.33 -18.13 16.09
CA PRO A 491 -20.95 -18.02 14.77
C PRO A 491 -20.86 -16.55 14.37
N ILE A 492 -20.10 -16.28 13.30
CA ILE A 492 -19.99 -14.95 12.71
C ILE A 492 -21.41 -14.59 12.25
N PRO A 493 -22.01 -13.50 12.73
CA PRO A 493 -23.25 -13.01 12.15
C PRO A 493 -22.99 -12.86 10.65
N ARG A 494 -23.77 -13.51 9.82
CA ARG A 494 -23.65 -13.35 8.36
C ARG A 494 -24.01 -11.91 8.01
N LEU A 495 -23.01 -11.04 7.94
CA LEU A 495 -23.15 -9.67 7.44
C LEU A 495 -23.34 -9.64 5.92
N PHE A 496 -23.03 -10.76 5.24
CA PHE A 496 -23.12 -10.87 3.79
C PHE A 496 -24.00 -12.06 3.43
N PRO A 497 -24.95 -11.92 2.48
CA PRO A 497 -25.58 -13.08 1.85
C PRO A 497 -24.50 -13.90 1.14
N ALA A 498 -24.59 -15.21 1.24
CA ALA A 498 -23.72 -16.08 0.46
C ALA A 498 -23.92 -15.76 -1.04
N PRO A 499 -22.85 -15.78 -1.86
CA PRO A 499 -23.01 -15.68 -3.30
C PRO A 499 -23.96 -16.81 -3.74
N PRO A 500 -24.84 -16.58 -4.73
CA PRO A 500 -25.75 -17.60 -5.20
C PRO A 500 -24.91 -18.76 -5.73
N THR A 501 -25.03 -19.92 -5.10
CA THR A 501 -24.46 -21.15 -5.62
C THR A 501 -25.09 -21.44 -6.97
N ALA A 502 -24.27 -21.54 -8.00
CA ALA A 502 -24.69 -21.96 -9.33
C ALA A 502 -25.19 -23.42 -9.27
N SER A 503 -26.47 -23.59 -8.99
CA SER A 503 -27.17 -24.87 -9.14
C SER A 503 -28.55 -24.60 -9.73
N SER A 504 -28.74 -25.19 -10.92
CA SER A 504 -29.99 -25.40 -11.67
C SER A 504 -30.61 -24.18 -12.38
N GLY A 505 -30.39 -24.13 -13.66
CA GLY A 505 -31.25 -23.87 -14.82
C GLY A 505 -32.57 -23.10 -14.65
N GLU A 506 -32.57 -21.89 -14.09
CA GLU A 506 -33.69 -20.97 -14.28
C GLU A 506 -33.20 -19.71 -15.01
N VAL A 507 -33.63 -19.63 -16.26
CA VAL A 507 -33.44 -18.43 -17.12
C VAL A 507 -34.29 -17.30 -16.55
N TRP A 508 -33.66 -16.35 -15.85
CA TRP A 508 -34.32 -15.12 -15.45
C TRP A 508 -34.58 -14.24 -16.66
N LYS A 509 -35.84 -14.19 -17.11
CA LYS A 509 -36.30 -13.17 -18.06
C LYS A 509 -36.32 -11.83 -17.34
N ALA A 510 -35.37 -10.98 -17.64
CA ALA A 510 -35.35 -9.60 -17.17
C ALA A 510 -36.59 -8.84 -17.69
N LYS A 511 -37.38 -8.28 -16.78
CA LYS A 511 -38.36 -7.25 -17.13
C LYS A 511 -37.61 -5.94 -17.39
N PRO A 512 -37.95 -5.17 -18.42
CA PRO A 512 -37.32 -3.89 -18.66
C PRO A 512 -37.61 -2.93 -17.50
N ILE A 513 -36.56 -2.33 -16.93
CA ILE A 513 -36.64 -1.28 -15.93
C ILE A 513 -37.00 0.02 -16.68
N THR A 514 -38.21 0.54 -16.50
CA THR A 514 -38.73 1.75 -17.14
C THR A 514 -38.61 3.00 -16.27
N SER A 515 -37.61 3.11 -15.43
CA SER A 515 -37.34 4.32 -14.67
C SER A 515 -35.85 4.56 -14.51
N PRO A 516 -35.37 5.81 -14.64
CA PRO A 516 -33.96 6.15 -14.45
C PRO A 516 -33.53 5.88 -13.00
N PRO A 517 -32.26 5.53 -12.74
CA PRO A 517 -31.77 5.26 -11.40
C PRO A 517 -31.86 6.53 -10.55
N GLN A 518 -32.57 6.43 -9.44
CA GLN A 518 -32.56 7.47 -8.42
C GLN A 518 -31.28 7.33 -7.59
N PHE A 519 -30.43 8.34 -7.62
CA PHE A 519 -29.28 8.44 -6.73
C PHE A 519 -29.76 8.68 -5.30
N TRP A 520 -29.50 7.75 -4.40
CA TRP A 520 -29.74 7.90 -2.97
C TRP A 520 -28.43 8.30 -2.29
N VAL A 521 -28.41 9.50 -1.74
CA VAL A 521 -27.38 9.89 -0.76
C VAL A 521 -27.80 9.28 0.58
N PHE A 522 -27.21 8.16 0.97
CA PHE A 522 -27.44 7.58 2.28
C PHE A 522 -26.58 8.28 3.33
N LEU A 523 -27.16 9.21 4.05
CA LEU A 523 -26.64 9.63 5.34
C LEU A 523 -26.98 8.52 6.35
N SER A 524 -25.95 7.98 7.00
CA SER A 524 -26.13 6.96 8.04
C SER A 524 -27.14 7.43 9.10
N PRO A 525 -28.09 6.60 9.54
CA PRO A 525 -29.05 6.95 10.60
C PRO A 525 -28.40 7.43 11.90
N ARG A 526 -27.14 7.11 12.15
CA ARG A 526 -26.35 7.59 13.30
C ARG A 526 -25.89 9.05 13.16
N LEU A 527 -25.69 9.56 11.94
CA LEU A 527 -25.41 10.98 11.70
C LEU A 527 -26.62 11.86 12.02
N VAL A 528 -27.82 11.37 11.79
CA VAL A 528 -29.07 12.09 12.10
C VAL A 528 -29.29 12.23 13.62
N HIS A 529 -28.82 11.29 14.42
CA HIS A 529 -28.95 11.36 15.89
C HIS A 529 -27.96 12.35 16.54
N VAL A 530 -26.77 12.54 15.97
CA VAL A 530 -25.75 13.48 16.47
C VAL A 530 -26.13 14.94 16.18
N VAL A 531 -26.91 15.18 15.13
CA VAL A 531 -27.36 16.53 14.73
C VAL A 531 -28.49 17.06 15.63
N LYS A 532 -29.06 16.24 16.50
CA LYS A 532 -30.13 16.69 17.45
C LYS A 532 -29.64 17.34 18.73
N GLU A 533 -28.35 17.33 19.03
CA GLU A 533 -27.81 18.09 20.16
C GLU A 533 -27.53 19.55 19.75
N LYS A 534 -28.34 20.44 20.28
CA LYS A 534 -28.44 21.87 19.94
C LYS A 534 -27.17 22.72 20.12
N SER A 535 -26.10 22.22 20.70
CA SER A 535 -24.91 23.02 21.00
C SER A 535 -23.88 23.08 19.84
N TRP A 536 -23.99 22.24 18.83
CA TRP A 536 -23.02 22.13 17.74
C TRP A 536 -23.35 22.97 16.51
N PHE A 537 -24.60 23.36 16.37
CA PHE A 537 -25.12 24.08 15.19
C PHE A 537 -24.65 25.55 15.07
N ARG A 538 -24.24 26.17 16.17
CA ARG A 538 -23.80 27.59 16.13
C ARG A 538 -22.38 27.81 15.58
N SER A 539 -21.54 26.78 15.59
CA SER A 539 -20.15 26.89 15.09
C SER A 539 -20.00 26.63 13.57
N ILE A 540 -21.00 26.06 12.92
CA ILE A 540 -20.93 25.68 11.48
C ILE A 540 -21.41 26.81 10.56
N LEU A 541 -22.17 27.79 11.09
CA LEU A 541 -22.75 28.87 10.30
C LEU A 541 -21.82 30.04 9.95
N SER A 542 -20.54 29.99 10.37
CA SER A 542 -19.55 31.04 10.03
C SER A 542 -18.65 30.72 8.85
N PHE A 543 -18.76 29.57 8.22
CA PHE A 543 -18.03 29.24 7.01
C PHE A 543 -18.87 29.48 5.76
N LYS A 544 -18.53 30.50 4.98
CA LYS A 544 -18.99 30.63 3.59
C LYS A 544 -18.42 29.47 2.79
N VAL A 545 -19.19 28.42 2.61
CA VAL A 545 -18.88 27.35 1.66
C VAL A 545 -19.32 27.85 0.29
N THR A 546 -18.37 28.31 -0.50
CA THR A 546 -18.56 28.44 -1.95
C THR A 546 -18.50 27.01 -2.50
N LEU A 547 -19.64 26.40 -2.72
CA LEU A 547 -19.73 25.14 -3.46
C LEU A 547 -19.23 25.41 -4.89
N PRO A 548 -18.25 24.65 -5.40
CA PRO A 548 -17.90 24.73 -6.81
C PRO A 548 -19.08 24.20 -7.64
N ALA A 549 -19.27 24.80 -8.80
CA ALA A 549 -20.39 24.65 -9.74
C ALA A 549 -20.42 23.29 -10.47
N ILE A 550 -20.42 22.19 -9.75
CA ILE A 550 -20.50 20.82 -10.31
C ILE A 550 -21.86 20.16 -10.00
N LEU A 551 -22.80 20.86 -9.39
CA LEU A 551 -24.17 20.37 -9.15
C LEU A 551 -25.18 20.85 -10.21
N PHE A 552 -24.77 21.03 -11.47
CA PHE A 552 -25.65 21.29 -12.58
C PHE A 552 -25.54 20.25 -13.68
N LEU A 553 -25.95 19.04 -13.40
CA LEU A 553 -26.19 18.05 -14.46
C LEU A 553 -27.25 17.04 -14.07
N SER A 554 -28.41 17.52 -13.76
CA SER A 554 -29.67 16.81 -13.98
C SER A 554 -30.76 17.81 -13.60
N GLY A 555 -31.57 18.25 -14.53
CA GLY A 555 -32.62 19.28 -14.41
C GLY A 555 -33.63 19.16 -13.25
N VAL A 556 -33.14 18.97 -12.03
CA VAL A 556 -33.91 18.95 -10.79
C VAL A 556 -33.52 20.15 -9.95
N SER A 557 -34.29 21.21 -10.04
CA SER A 557 -34.24 22.32 -9.08
C SER A 557 -34.71 21.81 -7.72
N VAL A 558 -33.80 21.59 -6.79
CA VAL A 558 -34.11 21.38 -5.38
C VAL A 558 -34.20 22.77 -4.73
N THR A 559 -35.39 23.28 -4.58
CA THR A 559 -35.64 24.47 -3.76
C THR A 559 -35.71 24.02 -2.30
N ILE A 560 -34.69 24.32 -1.53
CA ILE A 560 -34.73 24.15 -0.07
C ILE A 560 -35.32 25.44 0.51
N PRO A 561 -36.46 25.43 1.18
CA PRO A 561 -36.96 26.61 1.85
C PRO A 561 -36.07 26.90 3.06
N VAL A 562 -35.31 27.98 3.02
CA VAL A 562 -34.62 28.53 4.20
C VAL A 562 -35.67 29.32 4.98
N ALA A 563 -36.16 28.73 6.05
CA ALA A 563 -36.93 29.50 7.04
C ALA A 563 -35.92 30.21 7.96
N LEU A 564 -35.81 31.50 7.84
CA LEU A 564 -35.16 32.41 8.78
C LEU A 564 -36.09 32.61 9.99
N SER A 565 -35.63 32.16 11.13
CA SER A 565 -36.00 32.77 12.43
C SER A 565 -34.93 32.41 13.45
#